data_6c91a6944e2ca0c8f50cef32f7684edc
#
_entry.id   6c91a6944e2ca0c8f50cef32f7684edc
#
_cell.length_a   1.000
_cell.length_b   1.000
_cell.length_c   1.000
_cell.angle_alpha   90.00
_cell.angle_beta   90.00
_cell.angle_gamma   90.00
#
_symmetry.space_group_name_H-M   'P 1'
#
loop_
_entity.id
_entity.type
_entity.pdbx_description
1 polymer ?
#
loop_
_entity_poly.entity_id
_entity_poly.type
_entity_poly.pdbx_seq_one_letter_code
_entity_poly.pdbx_strand_id
1 'polypeptide(L)'
;MKEAASFRVRKSSIYDKKLNTPFKISRSKFFNFLSCKRCFYLDRVKGLKEPSMPGWALNIAVDELLKKEFDIYRKDQKPHPVMTKHNLNYVPYQHKDLDIWRNSLKGGISYLDEKTNLIIHGGIDDLWFDLKEKKLIVVDYKAQSTTYPVTVSSYLE
;
A
#
# COMPACT_ATOMS: atom_id res chain seq x y z
N MET A 1 4.23 7.59 35.05
CA MET A 1 5.23 6.85 34.26
C MET A 1 4.54 6.32 32.99
N LYS A 2 4.94 6.73 31.80
CA LYS A 2 4.42 6.14 30.55
C LYS A 2 4.98 4.72 30.46
N GLU A 3 4.11 3.71 30.36
CA GLU A 3 4.52 2.33 30.12
C GLU A 3 5.48 2.28 28.92
N ALA A 4 6.59 1.56 29.09
CA ALA A 4 7.53 1.33 28.01
C ALA A 4 6.79 0.65 26.85
N ALA A 5 6.82 1.24 25.66
CA ALA A 5 6.17 0.70 24.48
C ALA A 5 6.62 -0.76 24.29
N SER A 6 5.69 -1.68 24.19
CA SER A 6 5.99 -3.09 23.98
C SER A 6 6.76 -3.28 22.68
N PHE A 7 8.01 -3.73 22.76
CA PHE A 7 8.85 -4.09 21.61
C PHE A 7 8.47 -5.43 20.97
N ARG A 8 7.30 -5.97 21.34
CA ARG A 8 6.82 -7.23 20.79
C ARG A 8 5.67 -7.02 19.81
N VAL A 9 5.70 -7.78 18.73
CA VAL A 9 4.57 -7.85 17.80
C VAL A 9 3.43 -8.69 18.38
N ARG A 10 2.22 -8.52 17.81
CA ARG A 10 1.08 -9.37 18.18
C ARG A 10 1.39 -10.83 17.84
N LYS A 11 0.98 -11.76 18.69
CA LYS A 11 1.20 -13.20 18.51
C LYS A 11 0.70 -13.71 17.16
N SER A 12 -0.43 -13.22 16.68
CA SER A 12 -0.99 -13.54 15.35
C SER A 12 -0.14 -13.06 14.16
N SER A 13 0.84 -12.20 14.41
CA SER A 13 1.76 -11.68 13.37
C SER A 13 3.11 -12.41 13.38
N ILE A 14 3.27 -13.43 14.21
CA ILE A 14 4.50 -14.25 14.30
C ILE A 14 4.25 -15.53 13.50
N TYR A 15 5.19 -15.84 12.61
CA TYR A 15 5.15 -17.09 11.85
C TYR A 15 5.35 -18.30 12.77
N ASP A 16 4.44 -19.24 12.69
CA ASP A 16 4.55 -20.54 13.36
C ASP A 16 4.40 -21.66 12.34
N LYS A 17 5.51 -22.37 12.08
CA LYS A 17 5.54 -23.48 11.11
C LYS A 17 4.66 -24.68 11.52
N LYS A 18 4.21 -24.73 12.77
CA LYS A 18 3.32 -25.79 13.25
C LYS A 18 1.87 -25.55 12.85
N LEU A 19 1.51 -24.29 12.52
CA LEU A 19 0.18 -23.95 12.05
C LEU A 19 0.08 -24.29 10.56
N ASN A 20 -0.84 -25.18 10.23
CA ASN A 20 -1.12 -25.55 8.83
C ASN A 20 -2.06 -24.56 8.13
N THR A 21 -2.06 -23.31 8.58
CA THR A 21 -2.85 -22.21 7.99
C THR A 21 -1.93 -21.25 7.23
N PRO A 22 -2.41 -20.68 6.12
CA PRO A 22 -1.61 -19.69 5.37
C PRO A 22 -1.17 -18.52 6.24
N PHE A 23 0.10 -18.15 6.17
CA PHE A 23 0.64 -17.03 6.92
C PHE A 23 0.51 -15.72 6.14
N LYS A 24 -0.10 -14.71 6.77
CA LYS A 24 -0.40 -13.44 6.13
C LYS A 24 0.76 -12.45 6.25
N ILE A 25 1.28 -11.97 5.12
CA ILE A 25 2.37 -11.00 5.03
C ILE A 25 1.90 -9.77 4.27
N SER A 26 2.00 -8.59 4.88
CA SER A 26 1.72 -7.34 4.18
C SER A 26 2.84 -6.97 3.19
N ARG A 27 2.50 -6.19 2.16
CA ARG A 27 3.46 -5.64 1.19
C ARG A 27 4.67 -5.01 1.88
N SER A 28 4.45 -4.19 2.91
CA SER A 28 5.54 -3.53 3.64
C SER A 28 6.46 -4.53 4.37
N LYS A 29 5.90 -5.60 4.91
CA LYS A 29 6.70 -6.65 5.56
C LYS A 29 7.43 -7.52 4.55
N PHE A 30 6.84 -7.75 3.39
CA PHE A 30 7.55 -8.39 2.28
C PHE A 30 8.73 -7.53 1.80
N PHE A 31 8.54 -6.22 1.68
CA PHE A 31 9.63 -5.29 1.37
C PHE A 31 10.73 -5.29 2.44
N ASN A 32 10.37 -5.37 3.73
CA ASN A 32 11.35 -5.51 4.81
C ASN A 32 12.21 -6.77 4.66
N PHE A 33 11.65 -7.88 4.16
CA PHE A 33 12.43 -9.08 3.86
C PHE A 33 13.47 -8.83 2.76
N LEU A 34 13.11 -8.11 1.71
CA LEU A 34 14.03 -7.77 0.63
C LEU A 34 15.16 -6.84 1.12
N SER A 35 14.81 -5.85 1.95
CA SER A 35 15.75 -4.86 2.45
C SER A 35 16.68 -5.39 3.56
N CYS A 36 16.14 -6.18 4.49
CA CYS A 36 16.89 -6.70 5.64
C CYS A 36 16.30 -8.02 6.14
N LYS A 37 16.79 -9.13 5.65
CA LYS A 37 16.35 -10.48 6.04
C LYS A 37 16.45 -10.72 7.54
N ARG A 38 17.50 -10.19 8.21
CA ARG A 38 17.69 -10.31 9.66
C ARG A 38 16.58 -9.56 10.41
N CYS A 39 16.26 -8.32 10.01
CA CYS A 39 15.20 -7.52 10.62
C CYS A 39 13.84 -8.21 10.46
N PHE A 40 13.55 -8.73 9.27
CA PHE A 40 12.35 -9.50 9.00
C PHE A 40 12.25 -10.76 9.90
N TYR A 41 13.33 -11.50 10.06
CA TYR A 41 13.36 -12.69 10.92
C TYR A 41 13.09 -12.33 12.39
N LEU A 42 13.72 -11.27 12.90
CA LEU A 42 13.50 -10.81 14.27
C LEU A 42 12.04 -10.39 14.48
N ASP A 43 11.45 -9.69 13.51
CA ASP A 43 10.06 -9.23 13.57
C ASP A 43 9.06 -10.39 13.41
N ARG A 44 9.15 -11.17 12.33
CA ARG A 44 8.12 -12.15 11.95
C ARG A 44 8.29 -13.55 12.56
N VAL A 45 9.48 -13.91 13.01
CA VAL A 45 9.77 -15.22 13.62
C VAL A 45 10.06 -15.11 15.12
N LYS A 46 10.80 -14.09 15.53
CA LYS A 46 11.13 -13.88 16.96
C LYS A 46 10.17 -12.94 17.69
N GLY A 47 9.31 -12.25 16.96
CA GLY A 47 8.30 -11.34 17.52
C GLY A 47 8.88 -10.07 18.13
N LEU A 48 10.07 -9.66 17.73
CA LEU A 48 10.71 -8.41 18.15
C LEU A 48 10.33 -7.30 17.19
N LYS A 49 9.58 -6.32 17.67
CA LYS A 49 9.12 -5.20 16.86
C LYS A 49 10.25 -4.19 16.66
N GLU A 50 10.43 -3.75 15.42
CA GLU A 50 11.28 -2.62 15.09
C GLU A 50 10.74 -1.34 15.76
N PRO A 51 11.61 -0.45 16.29
CA PRO A 51 11.19 0.85 16.78
C PRO A 51 10.43 1.62 15.68
N SER A 52 9.23 2.08 16.00
CA SER A 52 8.42 2.83 15.03
C SER A 52 8.79 4.30 15.04
N MET A 53 8.94 4.89 13.87
CA MET A 53 9.00 6.34 13.72
C MET A 53 7.59 6.94 13.85
N PRO A 54 7.47 8.23 14.26
CA PRO A 54 6.21 8.95 14.21
C PRO A 54 5.58 8.89 12.82
N GLY A 55 4.27 8.76 12.74
CA GLY A 55 3.55 8.74 11.46
C GLY A 55 3.63 10.11 10.75
N TRP A 56 3.61 10.07 9.42
CA TRP A 56 3.60 11.25 8.56
C TRP A 56 2.16 11.73 8.35
N ALA A 57 1.63 12.51 9.29
CA ALA A 57 0.23 12.96 9.28
C ALA A 57 -0.12 13.75 8.00
N LEU A 58 0.80 14.59 7.50
CA LEU A 58 0.59 15.36 6.28
C LEU A 58 0.42 14.46 5.05
N ASN A 59 1.24 13.42 4.92
CA ASN A 59 1.14 12.50 3.78
C ASN A 59 -0.19 11.74 3.77
N ILE A 60 -0.69 11.37 4.95
CA ILE A 60 -2.00 10.72 5.08
C ILE A 60 -3.12 11.67 4.64
N ALA A 61 -3.07 12.93 5.07
CA ALA A 61 -4.08 13.93 4.69
C ALA A 61 -4.07 14.21 3.18
N VAL A 62 -2.90 14.32 2.56
CA VAL A 62 -2.77 14.52 1.10
C VAL A 62 -3.32 13.32 0.34
N ASP A 63 -3.00 12.10 0.76
CA ASP A 63 -3.52 10.88 0.16
C ASP A 63 -5.05 10.81 0.20
N GLU A 64 -5.66 11.13 1.36
CA GLU A 64 -7.11 11.19 1.50
C GLU A 64 -7.77 12.28 0.65
N LEU A 65 -7.13 13.44 0.51
CA LEU A 65 -7.63 14.52 -0.34
C LEU A 65 -7.59 14.13 -1.82
N LEU A 66 -6.49 13.54 -2.28
CA LEU A 66 -6.36 13.05 -3.65
C LEU A 66 -7.43 12.00 -3.97
N LYS A 67 -7.64 11.02 -3.10
CA LYS A 67 -8.69 10.01 -3.27
C LYS A 67 -10.07 10.65 -3.44
N LYS A 68 -10.42 11.62 -2.60
CA LYS A 68 -11.70 12.35 -2.69
C LYS A 68 -11.82 13.14 -3.99
N GLU A 69 -10.74 13.82 -4.40
CA GLU A 69 -10.71 14.59 -5.64
C GLU A 69 -10.91 13.69 -6.87
N PHE A 70 -10.16 12.59 -6.96
CA PHE A 70 -10.31 11.64 -8.05
C PHE A 70 -11.68 10.94 -8.06
N ASP A 71 -12.31 10.74 -6.92
CA ASP A 71 -13.64 10.12 -6.81
C ASP A 71 -14.76 10.99 -7.43
N ILE A 72 -14.60 12.32 -7.46
CA ILE A 72 -15.51 13.22 -8.18
C ILE A 72 -15.50 12.87 -9.69
N TYR A 73 -14.31 12.78 -10.27
CA TYR A 73 -14.14 12.45 -11.70
C TYR A 73 -14.50 11.00 -12.00
N ARG A 74 -14.28 10.09 -11.06
CA ARG A 74 -14.68 8.68 -11.15
C ARG A 74 -16.17 8.52 -11.28
N LYS A 75 -16.95 9.24 -10.50
CA LYS A 75 -18.41 9.20 -10.54
C LYS A 75 -18.93 9.56 -11.93
N ASP A 76 -18.33 10.56 -12.56
CA ASP A 76 -18.70 11.03 -13.90
C ASP A 76 -17.98 10.27 -15.03
N GLN A 77 -17.07 9.35 -14.72
CA GLN A 77 -16.19 8.65 -15.68
C GLN A 77 -15.46 9.62 -16.61
N LYS A 78 -14.99 10.75 -16.06
CA LYS A 78 -14.25 11.79 -16.79
C LYS A 78 -12.77 11.77 -16.44
N PRO A 79 -11.89 12.19 -17.37
CA PRO A 79 -10.48 12.39 -17.06
C PRO A 79 -10.31 13.46 -15.98
N HIS A 80 -9.42 13.21 -15.03
CA HIS A 80 -8.99 14.23 -14.08
C HIS A 80 -8.15 15.29 -14.79
N PRO A 81 -8.15 16.58 -14.37
CA PRO A 81 -7.35 17.64 -15.01
C PRO A 81 -5.85 17.32 -15.13
N VAL A 82 -5.28 16.63 -14.15
CA VAL A 82 -3.89 16.14 -14.21
C VAL A 82 -3.67 15.21 -15.40
N MET A 83 -4.62 14.31 -15.71
CA MET A 83 -4.52 13.41 -16.85
C MET A 83 -4.53 14.18 -18.16
N THR A 84 -5.44 15.15 -18.29
CA THR A 84 -5.53 16.03 -19.49
C THR A 84 -4.25 16.87 -19.65
N LYS A 85 -3.75 17.47 -18.56
CA LYS A 85 -2.53 18.29 -18.56
C LYS A 85 -1.29 17.51 -19.05
N HIS A 86 -1.23 16.22 -18.75
CA HIS A 86 -0.11 15.36 -19.14
C HIS A 86 -0.39 14.48 -20.36
N ASN A 87 -1.48 14.75 -21.10
CA ASN A 87 -1.90 13.99 -22.28
C ASN A 87 -2.05 12.49 -22.02
N LEU A 88 -2.55 12.13 -20.83
CA LEU A 88 -2.83 10.76 -20.46
C LEU A 88 -4.27 10.40 -20.84
N ASN A 89 -4.44 9.36 -21.63
CA ASN A 89 -5.76 8.86 -22.02
C ASN A 89 -6.36 7.93 -20.95
N TYR A 90 -6.40 8.40 -19.71
CA TYR A 90 -6.86 7.65 -18.56
C TYR A 90 -8.13 8.26 -17.97
N VAL A 91 -8.92 7.43 -17.32
CA VAL A 91 -10.03 7.86 -16.46
C VAL A 91 -9.95 7.12 -15.13
N PRO A 92 -10.36 7.75 -14.01
CA PRO A 92 -10.50 7.04 -12.74
C PRO A 92 -11.56 5.94 -12.89
N TYR A 93 -11.17 4.69 -12.64
CA TYR A 93 -12.04 3.54 -12.89
C TYR A 93 -12.96 3.24 -11.71
N GLN A 94 -14.25 3.08 -11.97
CA GLN A 94 -15.22 2.67 -10.96
C GLN A 94 -15.23 1.15 -10.82
N HIS A 95 -14.85 0.66 -9.63
CA HIS A 95 -14.91 -0.76 -9.29
C HIS A 95 -15.69 -0.97 -7.99
N LYS A 96 -16.54 -2.00 -7.94
CA LYS A 96 -17.39 -2.29 -6.78
C LYS A 96 -16.61 -2.53 -5.47
N ASP A 97 -15.41 -3.06 -5.58
CA ASP A 97 -14.56 -3.42 -4.44
C ASP A 97 -13.45 -2.39 -4.16
N LEU A 98 -13.45 -1.22 -4.84
CA LEU A 98 -12.37 -0.24 -4.71
C LEU A 98 -12.20 0.25 -3.27
N ASP A 99 -13.28 0.53 -2.55
CA ASP A 99 -13.23 0.96 -1.16
C ASP A 99 -12.65 -0.13 -0.23
N ILE A 100 -12.93 -1.40 -0.54
CA ILE A 100 -12.34 -2.54 0.16
C ILE A 100 -10.84 -2.60 -0.12
N TRP A 101 -10.44 -2.43 -1.37
CA TRP A 101 -9.03 -2.50 -1.79
C TRP A 101 -8.19 -1.33 -1.25
N ARG A 102 -8.78 -0.14 -1.10
CA ARG A 102 -8.15 1.02 -0.46
C ARG A 102 -7.93 0.83 1.04
N ASN A 103 -8.73 0.01 1.69
CA ASN A 103 -8.64 -0.23 3.13
C ASN A 103 -7.65 -1.35 3.45
N SER A 104 -6.37 -1.04 3.51
CA SER A 104 -5.31 -2.02 3.79
C SER A 104 -5.39 -2.69 5.17
N LEU A 105 -6.11 -2.09 6.14
CA LEU A 105 -6.22 -2.62 7.51
C LEU A 105 -7.31 -3.69 7.65
N LYS A 106 -8.47 -3.47 7.02
CA LYS A 106 -9.65 -4.35 7.15
C LYS A 106 -9.98 -5.10 5.85
N GLY A 107 -9.44 -4.67 4.73
CA GLY A 107 -9.66 -5.21 3.41
C GLY A 107 -8.35 -5.40 2.64
N GLY A 108 -8.22 -4.66 1.55
CA GLY A 108 -7.08 -4.75 0.64
C GLY A 108 -7.24 -5.87 -0.37
N ILE A 109 -6.21 -6.02 -1.20
CA ILE A 109 -6.07 -7.12 -2.15
C ILE A 109 -5.19 -8.18 -1.51
N SER A 110 -5.50 -9.45 -1.70
CA SER A 110 -4.70 -10.56 -1.20
C SER A 110 -4.51 -11.62 -2.26
N TYR A 111 -3.33 -12.24 -2.26
CA TYR A 111 -2.97 -13.34 -3.11
C TYR A 111 -2.41 -14.49 -2.27
N LEU A 112 -2.94 -15.70 -2.43
CA LEU A 112 -2.41 -16.91 -1.80
C LEU A 112 -1.39 -17.55 -2.75
N ASP A 113 -0.15 -17.64 -2.29
CA ASP A 113 0.84 -18.49 -2.92
C ASP A 113 0.80 -19.90 -2.28
N GLU A 114 0.19 -20.83 -3.00
CA GLU A 114 0.00 -22.21 -2.52
C GLU A 114 1.32 -22.94 -2.27
N LYS A 115 2.38 -22.61 -3.02
CA LYS A 115 3.69 -23.26 -2.88
C LYS A 115 4.35 -22.96 -1.55
N THR A 116 4.23 -21.74 -1.08
CA THR A 116 4.83 -21.28 0.18
C THR A 116 3.84 -21.21 1.33
N ASN A 117 2.56 -21.42 1.06
CA ASN A 117 1.48 -21.23 2.02
C ASN A 117 1.46 -19.81 2.64
N LEU A 118 1.75 -18.80 1.80
CA LEU A 118 1.78 -17.39 2.19
C LEU A 118 0.61 -16.64 1.55
N ILE A 119 -0.04 -15.78 2.32
CA ILE A 119 -0.97 -14.79 1.80
C ILE A 119 -0.25 -13.43 1.76
N ILE A 120 0.04 -12.95 0.57
CA ILE A 120 0.57 -11.59 0.36
C ILE A 120 -0.62 -10.64 0.24
N HIS A 121 -0.63 -9.56 1.03
CA HIS A 121 -1.72 -8.61 1.01
C HIS A 121 -1.24 -7.17 1.07
N GLY A 122 -2.06 -6.26 0.54
CA GLY A 122 -1.82 -4.82 0.59
C GLY A 122 -3.03 -4.03 0.14
N GLY A 123 -3.04 -2.73 0.42
CA GLY A 123 -3.99 -1.80 -0.17
C GLY A 123 -3.43 -1.20 -1.47
N ILE A 124 -4.32 -0.65 -2.28
CA ILE A 124 -4.00 0.23 -3.40
C ILE A 124 -4.57 1.61 -3.09
N ASP A 125 -3.97 2.66 -3.64
CA ASP A 125 -4.51 4.01 -3.43
C ASP A 125 -5.62 4.28 -4.43
N ASP A 126 -5.43 3.88 -5.69
CA ASP A 126 -6.42 4.08 -6.73
C ASP A 126 -6.34 3.09 -7.89
N LEU A 127 -7.35 3.17 -8.76
CA LEU A 127 -7.47 2.37 -9.96
C LEU A 127 -7.89 3.26 -11.12
N TRP A 128 -7.11 3.26 -12.20
CA TRP A 128 -7.40 4.00 -13.43
C TRP A 128 -7.58 3.04 -14.60
N PHE A 129 -8.26 3.51 -15.62
CA PHE A 129 -8.46 2.77 -16.87
C PHE A 129 -7.81 3.50 -18.03
N ASP A 130 -6.94 2.80 -18.74
CA ASP A 130 -6.34 3.27 -19.98
C ASP A 130 -7.34 3.09 -21.11
N LEU A 131 -7.83 4.19 -21.67
CA LEU A 131 -8.81 4.20 -22.77
C LEU A 131 -8.20 3.68 -24.08
N LYS A 132 -6.89 3.80 -24.27
CA LYS A 132 -6.17 3.36 -25.47
C LYS A 132 -5.86 1.86 -25.40
N GLU A 133 -5.15 1.45 -24.36
CA GLU A 133 -4.69 0.07 -24.19
C GLU A 133 -5.77 -0.87 -23.63
N LYS A 134 -6.90 -0.30 -23.15
CA LYS A 134 -8.01 -1.05 -22.52
C LYS A 134 -7.56 -1.87 -21.31
N LYS A 135 -6.68 -1.29 -20.49
CA LYS A 135 -6.09 -1.93 -19.32
C LYS A 135 -6.40 -1.17 -18.05
N LEU A 136 -6.49 -1.91 -16.95
CA LEU A 136 -6.53 -1.33 -15.60
C LEU A 136 -5.11 -0.99 -15.14
N ILE A 137 -4.97 0.16 -14.50
CA ILE A 137 -3.71 0.66 -13.94
C ILE A 137 -3.91 0.81 -12.44
N VAL A 138 -3.07 0.12 -11.67
CA VAL A 138 -2.99 0.34 -10.21
C VAL A 138 -2.16 1.59 -9.98
N VAL A 139 -2.70 2.49 -9.18
CA VAL A 139 -2.09 3.80 -8.89
C VAL A 139 -1.73 3.88 -7.42
N ASP A 140 -0.57 4.44 -7.15
CA ASP A 140 -0.06 4.70 -5.80
C ASP A 140 0.27 6.20 -5.69
N TYR A 141 -0.33 6.89 -4.73
CA TYR A 141 -0.12 8.32 -4.50
C TYR A 141 1.08 8.53 -3.60
N LYS A 142 1.99 9.41 -4.02
CA LYS A 142 3.17 9.78 -3.24
C LYS A 142 3.16 11.27 -2.92
N ALA A 143 3.07 11.59 -1.64
CA ALA A 143 3.28 12.94 -1.16
C ALA A 143 4.73 13.08 -0.66
N GLN A 144 5.43 14.10 -1.13
CA GLN A 144 6.80 14.38 -0.75
C GLN A 144 6.95 15.87 -0.44
N SER A 145 7.58 16.18 0.69
CA SER A 145 8.03 17.53 1.00
C SER A 145 9.53 17.63 0.68
N THR A 146 9.88 18.46 -0.30
CA THR A 146 11.25 18.66 -0.73
C THR A 146 11.46 20.08 -1.22
N THR A 147 12.68 20.61 -1.07
CA THR A 147 13.11 21.89 -1.63
C THR A 147 13.57 21.76 -3.08
N TYR A 148 13.75 20.54 -3.58
CA TYR A 148 14.16 20.24 -4.95
C TYR A 148 12.98 19.83 -5.82
N PRO A 149 13.01 20.11 -7.14
CA PRO A 149 12.00 19.61 -8.06
C PRO A 149 11.92 18.08 -8.00
N VAL A 150 10.71 17.55 -7.90
CA VAL A 150 10.46 16.11 -7.96
C VAL A 150 10.50 15.65 -9.41
N THR A 151 11.30 14.65 -9.70
CA THR A 151 11.43 14.05 -11.05
C THR A 151 10.96 12.60 -11.02
N VAL A 152 10.56 12.08 -12.17
CA VAL A 152 10.13 10.66 -12.30
C VAL A 152 11.28 9.72 -11.91
N SER A 153 12.53 10.08 -12.24
CA SER A 153 13.71 9.28 -11.89
C SER A 153 13.90 9.07 -10.38
N SER A 154 13.40 9.99 -9.55
CA SER A 154 13.48 9.82 -8.08
C SER A 154 12.60 8.68 -7.54
N TYR A 155 11.80 8.02 -8.38
CA TYR A 155 10.90 6.92 -8.01
C TYR A 155 11.17 5.61 -8.75
N LEU A 156 12.19 5.56 -9.59
CA LEU A 156 12.51 4.39 -10.42
C LEU A 156 13.57 3.46 -9.80
N GLU A 157 14.04 3.75 -8.58
CA GLU A 157 15.01 2.93 -7.84
C GLU A 157 14.35 1.88 -6.94
#